data_d81736b63a51df19bed8a51a5107cf80
#
_entry.id   d81736b63a51df19bed8a51a5107cf80
#
_cell.length_a   1.000
_cell.length_b   1.000
_cell.length_c   1.000
_cell.angle_alpha   90.00
_cell.angle_beta   90.00
_cell.angle_gamma   90.00
#
_symmetry.space_group_name_H-M   'P 1'
#
loop_
_entity.id
_entity.type
_entity.pdbx_description
1 polymer ?
#
loop_
_entity_poly.entity_id
_entity_poly.type
_entity_poly.pdbx_seq_one_letter_code
_entity_poly.pdbx_strand_id
1 'polypeptide(L)'
;KNVIALAAGVIDGMGFGDNTRAALITRGITEISRLGVKMGGRMETFMGLSGIGDLIVTCTSEHSRNHTAGYLIGKGYTTDAAMKEVNQVVEGVHSARAAMALAQQYQVSMPIVEQINKVLFEDMPVLDAVHGLLVRDKCNEYPGLDWDE
;
A
#
# COMPACT_ATOMS: atom_id res chain seq x y z
N LYS A 1 2.87 6.08 2.92
CA LYS A 1 3.17 5.95 1.48
C LYS A 1 4.10 4.77 1.19
N ASN A 2 5.16 4.58 1.98
CA ASN A 2 6.18 3.56 1.74
C ASN A 2 5.63 2.13 1.66
N VAL A 3 4.59 1.81 2.44
CA VAL A 3 3.90 0.51 2.40
C VAL A 3 3.14 0.32 1.08
N ILE A 4 2.48 1.37 0.59
CA ILE A 4 1.77 1.32 -0.70
C ILE A 4 2.76 1.21 -1.86
N ALA A 5 3.92 1.87 -1.78
CA ALA A 5 4.99 1.73 -2.78
C ALA A 5 5.55 0.29 -2.80
N LEU A 6 5.70 -0.35 -1.64
CA LEU A 6 6.08 -1.75 -1.55
C LEU A 6 5.01 -2.65 -2.20
N ALA A 7 3.72 -2.41 -1.91
CA ALA A 7 2.61 -3.13 -2.54
C ALA A 7 2.58 -2.94 -4.07
N ALA A 8 2.85 -1.71 -4.56
CA ALA A 8 2.96 -1.44 -6.00
C ALA A 8 4.08 -2.26 -6.64
N GLY A 9 5.24 -2.32 -5.99
CA GLY A 9 6.34 -3.18 -6.44
C GLY A 9 5.93 -4.66 -6.50
N VAL A 10 5.23 -5.16 -5.49
CA VAL A 10 4.76 -6.55 -5.46
C VAL A 10 3.90 -6.89 -6.68
N ILE A 11 2.90 -6.09 -7.00
CA ILE A 11 2.04 -6.34 -8.16
C ILE A 11 2.79 -6.19 -9.49
N ASP A 12 3.74 -5.27 -9.59
CA ASP A 12 4.60 -5.13 -10.78
C ASP A 12 5.52 -6.35 -10.94
N GLY A 13 6.08 -6.86 -9.83
CA GLY A 13 6.88 -8.08 -9.81
C GLY A 13 6.10 -9.32 -10.25
N MET A 14 4.82 -9.39 -9.93
CA MET A 14 3.91 -10.45 -10.39
C MET A 14 3.50 -10.31 -11.86
N GLY A 15 3.82 -9.20 -12.51
CA GLY A 15 3.49 -8.95 -13.91
C GLY A 15 2.09 -8.38 -14.14
N PHE A 16 1.45 -7.82 -13.12
CA PHE A 16 0.21 -7.05 -13.30
C PHE A 16 0.50 -5.72 -14.02
N GLY A 17 -0.47 -5.29 -14.84
CA GLY A 17 -0.32 -4.08 -15.65
C GLY A 17 -0.67 -2.78 -14.92
N ASP A 18 -0.52 -1.67 -15.65
CA ASP A 18 -0.69 -0.30 -15.16
C ASP A 18 -2.06 -0.03 -14.54
N ASN A 19 -3.13 -0.65 -15.04
CA ASN A 19 -4.48 -0.49 -14.49
C ASN A 19 -4.58 -1.03 -13.06
N THR A 20 -3.93 -2.16 -12.77
CA THR A 20 -3.91 -2.75 -11.41
C THR A 20 -3.10 -1.86 -10.48
N ARG A 21 -1.98 -1.32 -10.95
CA ARG A 21 -1.16 -0.37 -10.19
C ARG A 21 -1.93 0.92 -9.91
N ALA A 22 -2.63 1.49 -10.89
CA ALA A 22 -3.46 2.67 -10.70
C ALA A 22 -4.57 2.43 -9.66
N ALA A 23 -5.27 1.29 -9.74
CA ALA A 23 -6.29 0.91 -8.76
C ALA A 23 -5.70 0.76 -7.35
N LEU A 24 -4.50 0.16 -7.21
CA LEU A 24 -3.81 0.05 -5.94
C LEU A 24 -3.47 1.42 -5.35
N ILE A 25 -2.93 2.34 -6.16
CA ILE A 25 -2.58 3.70 -5.71
C ILE A 25 -3.82 4.45 -5.25
N THR A 26 -4.92 4.38 -6.01
CA THR A 26 -6.19 5.04 -5.67
C THR A 26 -6.77 4.51 -4.35
N ARG A 27 -6.75 3.20 -4.14
CA ARG A 27 -7.15 2.60 -2.86
C ARG A 27 -6.17 2.93 -1.75
N GLY A 28 -4.88 2.95 -2.04
CA GLY A 28 -3.83 3.29 -1.09
C GLY A 28 -3.95 4.69 -0.53
N ILE A 29 -4.24 5.71 -1.38
CA ILE A 29 -4.44 7.07 -0.89
C ILE A 29 -5.72 7.16 -0.03
N THR A 30 -6.75 6.37 -0.34
CA THR A 30 -7.96 6.30 0.47
C THR A 30 -7.69 5.74 1.87
N GLU A 31 -6.88 4.67 1.98
CA GLU A 31 -6.46 4.12 3.27
C GLU A 31 -5.63 5.14 4.09
N ILE A 32 -4.64 5.76 3.43
CA ILE A 32 -3.78 6.76 4.07
C ILE A 32 -4.61 7.95 4.56
N SER A 33 -5.51 8.48 3.74
CA SER A 33 -6.30 9.65 4.10
C SER A 33 -7.30 9.36 5.23
N ARG A 34 -7.93 8.16 5.24
CA ARG A 34 -8.79 7.74 6.36
C ARG A 34 -8.04 7.76 7.69
N LEU A 35 -6.87 7.14 7.73
CA LEU A 35 -6.03 7.14 8.92
C LEU A 35 -5.60 8.55 9.28
N GLY A 36 -5.09 9.31 8.31
CA GLY A 36 -4.60 10.67 8.53
C GLY A 36 -5.67 11.63 9.04
N VAL A 37 -6.89 11.55 8.52
CA VAL A 37 -8.03 12.36 9.01
C VAL A 37 -8.43 11.96 10.43
N LYS A 38 -8.44 10.65 10.75
CA LYS A 38 -8.67 10.17 12.12
C LYS A 38 -7.60 10.66 13.10
N MET A 39 -6.39 10.90 12.62
CA MET A 39 -5.28 11.46 13.41
C MET A 39 -5.30 13.00 13.46
N GLY A 40 -6.32 13.66 12.91
CA GLY A 40 -6.48 15.13 12.92
C GLY A 40 -5.92 15.83 11.67
N GLY A 41 -5.52 15.09 10.64
CA GLY A 41 -5.11 15.64 9.35
C GLY A 41 -6.32 16.12 8.52
N ARG A 42 -6.03 16.88 7.46
CA ARG A 42 -7.05 17.41 6.54
C ARG A 42 -7.05 16.64 5.24
N MET A 43 -8.24 16.30 4.73
CA MET A 43 -8.41 15.54 3.49
C MET A 43 -7.73 16.23 2.30
N GLU A 44 -7.83 17.56 2.22
CA GLU A 44 -7.25 18.33 1.11
C GLU A 44 -5.72 18.17 1.04
N THR A 45 -5.06 17.96 2.17
CA THR A 45 -3.61 17.71 2.21
C THR A 45 -3.27 16.39 1.52
N PHE A 46 -4.08 15.35 1.72
CA PHE A 46 -3.86 14.04 1.10
C PHE A 46 -4.18 14.02 -0.39
N MET A 47 -5.11 14.88 -0.84
CA MET A 47 -5.47 15.02 -2.26
C MET A 47 -4.54 15.96 -3.03
N GLY A 48 -3.62 16.63 -2.36
CA GLY A 48 -2.65 17.55 -2.96
C GLY A 48 -1.33 16.90 -3.38
N LEU A 49 -0.38 17.75 -3.81
CA LEU A 49 0.96 17.30 -4.26
C LEU A 49 1.73 16.55 -3.18
N SER A 50 1.62 16.97 -1.90
CA SER A 50 2.27 16.32 -0.76
C SER A 50 1.62 15.00 -0.33
N GLY A 51 0.45 14.70 -0.84
CA GLY A 51 -0.29 13.46 -0.61
C GLY A 51 -0.24 12.54 -1.83
N ILE A 52 -1.27 12.61 -2.69
CA ILE A 52 -1.39 11.72 -3.84
C ILE A 52 -0.25 11.92 -4.85
N GLY A 53 0.23 13.15 -5.05
CA GLY A 53 1.35 13.42 -5.97
C GLY A 53 2.62 12.67 -5.53
N ASP A 54 3.01 12.81 -4.27
CA ASP A 54 4.15 12.11 -3.69
C ASP A 54 3.95 10.58 -3.68
N LEU A 55 2.73 10.12 -3.45
CA LEU A 55 2.40 8.68 -3.49
C LEU A 55 2.61 8.11 -4.89
N ILE A 56 2.09 8.76 -5.94
CA ILE A 56 2.24 8.32 -7.32
C ILE A 56 3.72 8.18 -7.68
N VAL A 57 4.51 9.24 -7.44
CA VAL A 57 5.95 9.22 -7.74
C VAL A 57 6.66 8.09 -6.98
N THR A 58 6.34 7.90 -5.71
CA THR A 58 6.98 6.86 -4.89
C THR A 58 6.63 5.45 -5.36
N CYS A 59 5.40 5.24 -5.85
CA CYS A 59 4.91 3.94 -6.34
C CYS A 59 5.39 3.61 -7.77
N THR A 60 5.77 4.61 -8.57
CA THR A 60 6.14 4.40 -9.98
C THR A 60 7.63 4.57 -10.25
N SER A 61 8.39 5.10 -9.29
CA SER A 61 9.82 5.34 -9.45
C SER A 61 10.63 4.06 -9.33
N GLU A 62 11.45 3.78 -10.35
CA GLU A 62 12.45 2.70 -10.33
C GLU A 62 13.53 2.92 -9.26
N HIS A 63 13.70 4.15 -8.77
CA HIS A 63 14.64 4.50 -7.70
C HIS A 63 14.05 4.30 -6.30
N SER A 64 12.76 3.94 -6.19
CA SER A 64 12.13 3.68 -4.91
C SER A 64 12.58 2.33 -4.33
N ARG A 65 13.37 2.38 -3.27
CA ARG A 65 13.81 1.17 -2.53
C ARG A 65 12.64 0.30 -2.08
N ASN A 66 11.53 0.92 -1.68
CA ASN A 66 10.31 0.21 -1.29
C ASN A 66 9.68 -0.51 -2.49
N HIS A 67 9.59 0.17 -3.63
CA HIS A 67 9.08 -0.44 -4.87
C HIS A 67 9.99 -1.60 -5.31
N THR A 68 11.31 -1.40 -5.32
CA THR A 68 12.28 -2.45 -5.70
C THR A 68 12.18 -3.67 -4.79
N ALA A 69 12.11 -3.48 -3.47
CA ALA A 69 11.92 -4.59 -2.54
C ALA A 69 10.60 -5.33 -2.79
N GLY A 70 9.51 -4.60 -3.00
CA GLY A 70 8.23 -5.18 -3.37
C GLY A 70 8.30 -5.97 -4.67
N TYR A 71 8.97 -5.44 -5.69
CA TYR A 71 9.15 -6.12 -6.98
C TYR A 71 9.86 -7.47 -6.83
N LEU A 72 10.92 -7.52 -6.03
CA LEU A 72 11.62 -8.77 -5.75
C LEU A 72 10.72 -9.78 -5.02
N ILE A 73 9.96 -9.34 -4.02
CA ILE A 73 8.99 -10.18 -3.32
C ILE A 73 7.93 -10.70 -4.31
N GLY A 74 7.41 -9.86 -5.19
CA GLY A 74 6.49 -10.25 -6.26
C GLY A 74 7.06 -11.26 -7.25
N LYS A 75 8.39 -11.27 -7.43
CA LYS A 75 9.14 -12.29 -8.20
C LYS A 75 9.40 -13.59 -7.43
N GLY A 76 8.97 -13.70 -6.19
CA GLY A 76 9.11 -14.90 -5.36
C GLY A 76 10.30 -14.90 -4.40
N TYR A 77 10.98 -13.78 -4.23
CA TYR A 77 12.00 -13.66 -3.17
C TYR A 77 11.32 -13.62 -1.80
N THR A 78 11.98 -14.21 -0.81
CA THR A 78 11.58 -13.99 0.59
C THR A 78 11.82 -12.53 0.99
N THR A 79 11.13 -12.04 2.00
CA THR A 79 11.32 -10.67 2.52
C THR A 79 12.79 -10.41 2.85
N ASP A 80 13.45 -11.34 3.54
CA ASP A 80 14.87 -11.20 3.90
C ASP A 80 15.81 -11.16 2.70
N ALA A 81 15.55 -12.01 1.69
CA ALA A 81 16.33 -12.02 0.46
C ALA A 81 16.15 -10.73 -0.34
N ALA A 82 14.94 -10.23 -0.46
CA ALA A 82 14.65 -8.96 -1.13
C ALA A 82 15.33 -7.77 -0.43
N MET A 83 15.30 -7.73 0.91
CA MET A 83 15.96 -6.69 1.68
C MET A 83 17.49 -6.73 1.52
N LYS A 84 18.10 -7.92 1.48
CA LYS A 84 19.55 -8.07 1.23
C LYS A 84 19.93 -7.61 -0.17
N GLU A 85 19.12 -7.92 -1.17
CA GLU A 85 19.37 -7.53 -2.57
C GLU A 85 19.30 -6.01 -2.75
N VAL A 86 18.34 -5.34 -2.13
CA VAL A 86 18.25 -3.87 -2.13
C VAL A 86 19.45 -3.21 -1.47
N ASN A 87 20.11 -3.92 -0.53
CA ASN A 87 21.32 -3.47 0.18
C ASN A 87 21.23 -2.06 0.80
N GLN A 88 20.03 -1.64 1.14
CA GLN A 88 19.71 -0.36 1.79
C GLN A 88 18.47 -0.54 2.67
N VAL A 89 18.25 0.42 3.58
CA VAL A 89 17.07 0.39 4.45
C VAL A 89 15.79 0.52 3.63
N VAL A 90 14.90 -0.47 3.76
CA VAL A 90 13.56 -0.47 3.16
C VAL A 90 12.57 -0.01 4.24
N GLU A 91 12.30 1.28 4.26
CA GLU A 91 11.44 1.89 5.29
C GLU A 91 10.01 1.34 5.29
N GLY A 92 9.51 0.87 4.14
CA GLY A 92 8.19 0.27 3.98
C GLY A 92 7.96 -0.93 4.88
N VAL A 93 9.00 -1.74 5.12
CA VAL A 93 8.92 -2.91 6.01
C VAL A 93 8.69 -2.49 7.45
N HIS A 94 9.43 -1.50 7.95
CA HIS A 94 9.23 -0.96 9.30
C HIS A 94 7.91 -0.20 9.41
N SER A 95 7.58 0.60 8.39
CA SER A 95 6.33 1.37 8.34
C SER A 95 5.09 0.49 8.30
N ALA A 96 5.17 -0.72 7.75
CA ALA A 96 4.03 -1.64 7.68
C ALA A 96 3.51 -2.03 9.08
N ARG A 97 4.41 -2.38 10.00
CA ARG A 97 4.03 -2.68 11.39
C ARG A 97 3.46 -1.46 12.11
N ALA A 98 4.11 -0.30 11.96
CA ALA A 98 3.66 0.94 12.57
C ALA A 98 2.28 1.36 12.04
N ALA A 99 2.05 1.26 10.72
CA ALA A 99 0.77 1.57 10.11
C ALA A 99 -0.34 0.62 10.61
N MET A 100 -0.04 -0.67 10.79
CA MET A 100 -1.00 -1.63 11.33
C MET A 100 -1.38 -1.32 12.78
N ALA A 101 -0.40 -0.97 13.61
CA ALA A 101 -0.64 -0.56 15.00
C ALA A 101 -1.52 0.70 15.08
N LEU A 102 -1.24 1.70 14.23
CA LEU A 102 -2.06 2.92 14.14
C LEU A 102 -3.48 2.62 13.62
N ALA A 103 -3.62 1.75 12.62
CA ALA A 103 -4.91 1.33 12.09
C ALA A 103 -5.79 0.71 13.19
N GLN A 104 -5.21 -0.14 14.04
CA GLN A 104 -5.88 -0.74 15.18
C GLN A 104 -6.24 0.31 16.24
N GLN A 105 -5.30 1.19 16.61
CA GLN A 105 -5.51 2.23 17.61
C GLN A 105 -6.64 3.20 17.21
N TYR A 106 -6.70 3.60 15.94
CA TYR A 106 -7.69 4.54 15.43
C TYR A 106 -8.94 3.85 14.84
N GLN A 107 -9.01 2.52 14.90
CA GLN A 107 -10.11 1.71 14.35
C GLN A 107 -10.40 2.01 12.89
N VAL A 108 -9.33 2.09 12.07
CA VAL A 108 -9.40 2.34 10.63
C VAL A 108 -9.08 1.05 9.87
N SER A 109 -9.93 0.70 8.92
CA SER A 109 -9.68 -0.42 8.00
C SER A 109 -8.63 -0.01 6.96
N MET A 110 -7.51 -0.76 6.90
CA MET A 110 -6.42 -0.57 5.96
C MET A 110 -6.03 -1.90 5.28
N PRO A 111 -6.88 -2.38 4.36
CA PRO A 111 -6.71 -3.72 3.75
C PRO A 111 -5.37 -3.94 3.06
N ILE A 112 -4.85 -2.95 2.32
CA ILE A 112 -3.56 -3.08 1.64
C ILE A 112 -2.45 -3.23 2.66
N VAL A 113 -2.46 -2.39 3.70
CA VAL A 113 -1.48 -2.45 4.79
C VAL A 113 -1.55 -3.79 5.51
N GLU A 114 -2.76 -4.33 5.75
CA GLU A 114 -2.98 -5.63 6.37
C GLU A 114 -2.37 -6.76 5.54
N GLN A 115 -2.67 -6.82 4.23
CA GLN A 115 -2.14 -7.86 3.35
C GLN A 115 -0.61 -7.79 3.23
N ILE A 116 -0.05 -6.60 3.14
CA ILE A 116 1.41 -6.42 3.13
C ILE A 116 2.04 -6.89 4.45
N ASN A 117 1.43 -6.63 5.60
CA ASN A 117 1.93 -7.16 6.88
C ASN A 117 1.95 -8.70 6.88
N LYS A 118 0.90 -9.35 6.38
CA LYS A 118 0.83 -10.82 6.28
C LYS A 118 1.91 -11.38 5.36
N VAL A 119 2.16 -10.74 4.23
CA VAL A 119 3.25 -11.14 3.32
C VAL A 119 4.62 -10.98 3.97
N LEU A 120 4.86 -9.86 4.64
CA LEU A 120 6.17 -9.53 5.21
C LEU A 120 6.52 -10.33 6.46
N PHE A 121 5.52 -10.68 7.29
CA PHE A 121 5.76 -11.16 8.65
C PHE A 121 5.05 -12.46 9.02
N GLU A 122 4.12 -12.94 8.19
CA GLU A 122 3.34 -14.14 8.43
C GLU A 122 3.50 -15.18 7.30
N ASP A 123 4.50 -14.99 6.44
CA ASP A 123 4.83 -15.87 5.30
C ASP A 123 3.63 -16.13 4.36
N MET A 124 2.67 -15.20 4.30
CA MET A 124 1.53 -15.32 3.40
C MET A 124 1.99 -15.27 1.94
N PRO A 125 1.56 -16.23 1.09
CA PRO A 125 1.85 -16.18 -0.34
C PRO A 125 1.29 -14.89 -0.96
N VAL A 126 2.10 -14.24 -1.80
CA VAL A 126 1.73 -12.96 -2.44
C VAL A 126 0.43 -13.08 -3.24
N LEU A 127 0.23 -14.22 -3.92
CA LEU A 127 -0.99 -14.47 -4.70
C LEU A 127 -2.25 -14.47 -3.83
N ASP A 128 -2.16 -15.04 -2.62
CA ASP A 128 -3.27 -15.08 -1.66
C ASP A 128 -3.59 -13.69 -1.12
N ALA A 129 -2.55 -12.88 -0.87
CA ALA A 129 -2.71 -11.49 -0.46
C ALA A 129 -3.44 -10.65 -1.54
N VAL A 130 -3.04 -10.79 -2.80
CA VAL A 130 -3.70 -10.11 -3.93
C VAL A 130 -5.14 -10.60 -4.09
N HIS A 131 -5.37 -11.91 -4.03
CA HIS A 131 -6.71 -12.49 -4.10
C HIS A 131 -7.61 -11.95 -2.96
N GLY A 132 -7.08 -11.88 -1.75
CA GLY A 132 -7.79 -11.32 -0.60
C GLY A 132 -8.23 -9.85 -0.79
N LEU A 133 -7.47 -9.07 -1.57
CA LEU A 133 -7.86 -7.70 -1.93
C LEU A 133 -8.93 -7.63 -3.03
N LEU A 134 -8.92 -8.59 -3.97
CA LEU A 134 -9.85 -8.63 -5.11
C LEU A 134 -11.26 -9.13 -4.71
N VAL A 135 -11.33 -10.06 -3.76
CA VAL A 135 -12.60 -10.71 -3.33
C VAL A 135 -13.36 -9.86 -2.29
N ARG A 136 -12.78 -8.78 -1.79
CA ARG A 136 -13.47 -7.92 -0.82
C ARG A 136 -14.71 -7.26 -1.42
N ASP A 137 -15.74 -7.13 -0.58
CA ASP A 137 -16.95 -6.39 -0.91
C ASP A 137 -16.63 -4.98 -1.41
N LYS A 138 -17.38 -4.56 -2.43
CA LYS A 138 -17.28 -3.21 -2.97
C LYS A 138 -17.61 -2.21 -1.87
N CYS A 139 -16.61 -1.43 -1.47
CA CYS A 139 -16.78 -0.34 -0.51
C CYS A 139 -16.98 0.96 -1.27
N ASN A 140 -17.87 1.81 -0.79
CA ASN A 140 -18.03 3.16 -1.33
C ASN A 140 -16.71 3.93 -1.14
N GLU A 141 -16.12 4.45 -2.22
CA GLU A 141 -14.86 5.21 -2.15
C GLU A 141 -15.04 6.50 -1.35
N TYR A 142 -16.25 7.06 -1.38
CA TYR A 142 -16.63 8.29 -0.67
C TYR A 142 -17.95 8.07 0.09
N PRO A 143 -17.90 7.48 1.30
CA PRO A 143 -19.11 7.39 2.12
C PRO A 143 -19.50 8.80 2.57
N GLY A 144 -20.54 9.35 2.00
CA GLY A 144 -21.08 10.69 2.30
C GLY A 144 -21.24 11.63 1.11
N LEU A 145 -20.92 11.17 -0.11
CA LEU A 145 -21.40 11.80 -1.34
C LEU A 145 -22.68 11.09 -1.79
N ASP A 146 -23.81 11.70 -1.50
CA ASP A 146 -25.09 11.33 -2.11
C ASP A 146 -25.06 11.82 -3.56
N TRP A 147 -24.98 10.87 -4.51
CA TRP A 147 -25.00 11.16 -5.94
C TRP A 147 -26.42 11.31 -6.50
N ASP A 148 -27.42 11.34 -5.61
CA ASP A 148 -28.86 11.37 -5.96
C ASP A 148 -29.45 12.80 -5.94
N GLU A 149 -28.66 13.84 -6.28
CA GLU A 149 -29.20 15.18 -6.61
C GLU A 149 -28.96 15.56 -8.07
#